data_d6bb9a3409e8463aa41882fe55b9fe28
#
_entry.id   d6bb9a3409e8463aa41882fe55b9fe28
#
_cell.length_a   1.000
_cell.length_b   1.000
_cell.length_c   1.000
_cell.angle_alpha   90.00
_cell.angle_beta   90.00
_cell.angle_gamma   90.00
#
_symmetry.space_group_name_H-M   'P 1'
#
loop_
_entity.id
_entity.type
_entity.pdbx_description
1 polymer ?
#
loop_
_entity_poly.entity_id
_entity_poly.type
_entity_poly.pdbx_seq_one_letter_code
_entity_poly.pdbx_strand_id
1 'polypeptide(L)'
;MILVTAAYGNQGALLVPKLLAASQPVRACVQSQASAERLRALGAHDVIVGDISEPAVIAQAMQGVESVYHIGPTLHPREREMGFAVIDAARTEKVCHLVLSSVLHSITTDLVQHEIKRDIEEHLLSSDLEF
;
A
#
# COMPACT_ATOMS: atom_id res chain seq x y z
N MET A 1 -8.43 1.12 11.38
CA MET A 1 -7.45 2.00 10.67
C MET A 1 -7.09 1.36 9.35
N ILE A 2 -7.25 2.11 8.25
CA ILE A 2 -6.90 1.66 6.89
C ILE A 2 -5.58 2.33 6.49
N LEU A 3 -4.54 1.54 6.22
CA LEU A 3 -3.31 2.03 5.61
C LEU A 3 -3.45 2.13 4.11
N VAL A 4 -3.11 3.29 3.53
CA VAL A 4 -3.00 3.48 2.08
C VAL A 4 -1.55 3.82 1.74
N THR A 5 -0.86 2.97 0.97
CA THR A 5 0.49 3.28 0.47
C THR A 5 0.40 4.12 -0.79
N ALA A 6 1.45 4.88 -1.11
CA ALA A 6 1.44 5.86 -2.21
C ALA A 6 0.17 6.74 -2.21
N ALA A 7 -0.25 7.17 -1.01
CA ALA A 7 -1.57 7.76 -0.74
C ALA A 7 -1.83 9.10 -1.47
N TYR A 8 -0.80 9.72 -2.02
CA TYR A 8 -0.91 10.95 -2.83
C TYR A 8 -0.50 10.75 -4.30
N GLY A 9 -0.29 9.50 -4.73
CA GLY A 9 -0.13 9.13 -6.13
C GLY A 9 -1.45 9.17 -6.91
N ASN A 10 -1.42 8.81 -8.20
CA ASN A 10 -2.60 8.89 -9.08
C ASN A 10 -3.83 8.15 -8.52
N GLN A 11 -3.67 6.96 -7.98
CA GLN A 11 -4.77 6.20 -7.38
C GLN A 11 -5.08 6.68 -5.95
N GLY A 12 -4.05 6.87 -5.13
CA GLY A 12 -4.21 7.26 -3.72
C GLY A 12 -4.94 8.59 -3.57
N ALA A 13 -4.62 9.58 -4.42
CA ALA A 13 -5.29 10.88 -4.43
C ALA A 13 -6.78 10.82 -4.75
N LEU A 14 -7.24 9.76 -5.41
CA LEU A 14 -8.67 9.50 -5.68
C LEU A 14 -9.32 8.64 -4.59
N LEU A 15 -8.56 7.72 -4.00
CA LEU A 15 -9.06 6.78 -2.99
C LEU A 15 -9.22 7.43 -1.62
N VAL A 16 -8.18 8.13 -1.13
CA VAL A 16 -8.17 8.68 0.23
C VAL A 16 -9.37 9.60 0.51
N PRO A 17 -9.74 10.56 -0.35
CA PRO A 17 -10.92 11.39 -0.11
C PRO A 17 -12.22 10.57 -0.01
N LYS A 18 -12.35 9.48 -0.76
CA LYS A 18 -13.52 8.60 -0.72
C LYS A 18 -13.61 7.83 0.60
N LEU A 19 -12.47 7.32 1.10
CA LEU A 19 -12.42 6.65 2.40
C LEU A 19 -12.78 7.62 3.53
N LEU A 20 -12.24 8.83 3.51
CA LEU A 20 -12.55 9.88 4.49
C LEU A 20 -14.02 10.29 4.45
N ALA A 21 -14.59 10.46 3.25
CA ALA A 21 -16.02 10.76 3.08
C ALA A 21 -16.92 9.62 3.60
N ALA A 22 -16.43 8.39 3.56
CA ALA A 22 -17.10 7.22 4.16
C ALA A 22 -16.80 7.06 5.66
N SER A 23 -16.22 8.09 6.31
CA SER A 23 -15.86 8.10 7.73
C SER A 23 -14.90 6.98 8.14
N GLN A 24 -14.07 6.52 7.21
CA GLN A 24 -13.05 5.51 7.50
C GLN A 24 -11.79 6.16 8.08
N PRO A 25 -11.21 5.61 9.16
CA PRO A 25 -9.95 6.10 9.70
C PRO A 25 -8.79 5.71 8.76
N VAL A 26 -8.16 6.72 8.14
CA VAL A 26 -7.08 6.53 7.16
C VAL A 26 -5.72 6.91 7.76
N ARG A 27 -4.76 5.99 7.64
CA ARG A 27 -3.33 6.27 7.72
C ARG A 27 -2.77 6.32 6.31
N ALA A 28 -2.17 7.44 5.94
CA ALA A 28 -1.56 7.64 4.62
C ALA A 28 -0.04 7.49 4.69
N CYS A 29 0.55 6.71 3.78
CA CYS A 29 2.00 6.62 3.63
C CYS A 29 2.43 7.33 2.35
N VAL A 30 3.36 8.28 2.46
CA VAL A 30 3.86 9.12 1.36
C VAL A 30 5.36 9.39 1.49
N GLN A 31 6.01 9.73 0.38
CA GLN A 31 7.46 9.98 0.35
C GLN A 31 7.84 11.43 0.64
N SER A 32 6.91 12.40 0.56
CA SER A 32 7.25 13.81 0.71
C SER A 32 6.42 14.51 1.78
N GLN A 33 7.04 15.46 2.47
CA GLN A 33 6.38 16.30 3.46
C GLN A 33 5.25 17.13 2.84
N ALA A 34 5.44 17.63 1.60
CA ALA A 34 4.41 18.40 0.91
C ALA A 34 3.13 17.57 0.66
N SER A 35 3.29 16.29 0.29
CA SER A 35 2.14 15.35 0.17
C SER A 35 1.48 15.07 1.52
N ALA A 36 2.29 14.96 2.57
CA ALA A 36 1.78 14.73 3.92
C ALA A 36 0.92 15.90 4.42
N GLU A 37 1.37 17.14 4.21
CA GLU A 37 0.62 18.34 4.60
C GLU A 37 -0.74 18.40 3.90
N ARG A 38 -0.80 18.06 2.62
CA ARG A 38 -2.05 18.01 1.86
C ARG A 38 -3.01 16.94 2.38
N LEU A 39 -2.50 15.75 2.71
CA LEU A 39 -3.31 14.67 3.27
C LEU A 39 -3.83 14.98 4.68
N ARG A 40 -3.01 15.63 5.52
CA ARG A 40 -3.47 16.14 6.83
C ARG A 40 -4.57 17.18 6.66
N ALA A 41 -4.42 18.11 5.71
CA ALA A 41 -5.43 19.12 5.40
C ALA A 41 -6.75 18.49 4.87
N LEU A 42 -6.68 17.34 4.20
CA LEU A 42 -7.85 16.55 3.78
C LEU A 42 -8.52 15.77 4.92
N GLY A 43 -7.87 15.68 6.10
CA GLY A 43 -8.43 14.99 7.26
C GLY A 43 -7.90 13.55 7.43
N ALA A 44 -6.78 13.17 6.82
CA ALA A 44 -6.14 11.90 7.12
C ALA A 44 -5.81 11.82 8.61
N HIS A 45 -6.18 10.71 9.26
CA HIS A 45 -6.06 10.53 10.70
C HIS A 45 -4.59 10.41 11.14
N ASP A 46 -3.77 9.81 10.29
CA ASP A 46 -2.34 9.65 10.51
C ASP A 46 -1.60 9.71 9.17
N VAL A 47 -0.37 10.24 9.16
CA VAL A 47 0.44 10.34 7.96
C VAL A 47 1.89 10.00 8.26
N ILE A 48 2.34 8.92 7.65
CA ILE A 48 3.73 8.46 7.68
C ILE A 48 4.46 9.03 6.48
N VAL A 49 5.59 9.69 6.73
CA VAL A 49 6.48 10.20 5.66
C VAL A 49 7.73 9.32 5.62
N GLY A 50 7.95 8.66 4.51
CA GLY A 50 9.11 7.80 4.33
C GLY A 50 9.00 6.94 3.07
N ASP A 51 10.10 6.27 2.76
CA ASP A 51 10.14 5.29 1.68
C ASP A 51 9.62 3.95 2.20
N ILE A 52 8.54 3.46 1.61
CA ILE A 52 7.95 2.16 1.98
C ILE A 52 8.87 0.97 1.67
N SER A 53 9.99 1.18 0.99
CA SER A 53 11.03 0.17 0.83
C SER A 53 11.89 -0.03 2.08
N GLU A 54 11.80 0.90 3.04
CA GLU A 54 12.57 0.86 4.28
C GLU A 54 11.81 0.07 5.36
N PRO A 55 12.42 -0.98 5.96
CA PRO A 55 11.74 -1.82 6.95
C PRO A 55 11.17 -1.06 8.13
N ALA A 56 11.87 -0.02 8.61
CA ALA A 56 11.39 0.81 9.72
C ALA A 56 10.13 1.61 9.35
N VAL A 57 10.03 2.08 8.11
CA VAL A 57 8.84 2.80 7.60
C VAL A 57 7.66 1.84 7.47
N ILE A 58 7.88 0.64 6.92
CA ILE A 58 6.84 -0.40 6.84
C ILE A 58 6.32 -0.75 8.24
N ALA A 59 7.20 -1.03 9.18
CA ALA A 59 6.82 -1.39 10.54
C ALA A 59 6.00 -0.28 11.21
N GLN A 60 6.44 0.98 11.09
CA GLN A 60 5.71 2.12 11.62
C GLN A 60 4.34 2.28 10.92
N ALA A 61 4.29 2.16 9.60
CA ALA A 61 3.06 2.32 8.83
C ALA A 61 2.03 1.24 9.16
N MET A 62 2.49 0.01 9.43
CA MET A 62 1.63 -1.15 9.66
C MET A 62 1.11 -1.25 11.10
N GLN A 63 1.73 -0.58 12.07
CA GLN A 63 1.39 -0.70 13.49
C GLN A 63 -0.08 -0.35 13.78
N GLY A 64 -0.84 -1.31 14.31
CA GLY A 64 -2.25 -1.14 14.66
C GLY A 64 -3.19 -0.91 13.48
N VAL A 65 -2.79 -1.33 12.28
CA VAL A 65 -3.59 -1.27 11.06
C VAL A 65 -4.50 -2.49 11.00
N GLU A 66 -5.75 -2.28 10.60
CA GLU A 66 -6.76 -3.32 10.42
C GLU A 66 -6.87 -3.76 8.95
N SER A 67 -6.71 -2.82 8.03
CA SER A 67 -6.78 -3.09 6.59
C SER A 67 -5.71 -2.30 5.84
N VAL A 68 -5.22 -2.86 4.75
CA VAL A 68 -4.20 -2.25 3.90
C VAL A 68 -4.72 -2.11 2.47
N TYR A 69 -4.54 -0.95 1.86
CA TYR A 69 -4.63 -0.77 0.42
C TYR A 69 -3.23 -0.47 -0.13
N HIS A 70 -2.60 -1.49 -0.71
CA HIS A 70 -1.24 -1.38 -1.23
C HIS A 70 -1.22 -0.97 -2.69
N ILE A 71 -0.63 0.20 -2.96
CA ILE A 71 -0.34 0.71 -4.30
C ILE A 71 1.18 0.69 -4.47
N GLY A 72 1.68 -0.26 -5.27
CA GLY A 72 3.11 -0.35 -5.57
C GLY A 72 3.55 0.70 -6.59
N PRO A 73 4.81 1.17 -6.52
CA PRO A 73 5.37 2.11 -7.48
C PRO A 73 5.74 1.36 -8.76
N THR A 74 4.89 1.43 -9.79
CA THR A 74 5.08 0.75 -11.06
C THR A 74 6.43 1.08 -11.71
N LEU A 75 7.15 0.06 -12.17
CA LEU A 75 8.49 0.13 -12.76
C LEU A 75 9.60 0.58 -11.79
N HIS A 76 9.35 0.58 -10.49
CA HIS A 76 10.42 0.80 -9.52
C HIS A 76 11.33 -0.44 -9.44
N PRO A 77 12.68 -0.30 -9.40
CA PRO A 77 13.59 -1.45 -9.38
C PRO A 77 13.34 -2.44 -8.23
N ARG A 78 12.80 -1.96 -7.11
CA ARG A 78 12.48 -2.75 -5.91
C ARG A 78 10.97 -2.97 -5.72
N GLU A 79 10.14 -2.83 -6.76
CA GLU A 79 8.68 -2.96 -6.64
C GLU A 79 8.27 -4.33 -6.09
N ARG A 80 8.90 -5.43 -6.57
CA ARG A 80 8.65 -6.79 -6.09
C ARG A 80 8.96 -6.93 -4.60
N GLU A 81 10.14 -6.50 -4.18
CA GLU A 81 10.58 -6.55 -2.78
C GLU A 81 9.67 -5.73 -1.86
N MET A 82 9.27 -4.56 -2.31
CA MET A 82 8.32 -3.71 -1.57
C MET A 82 6.97 -4.41 -1.39
N GLY A 83 6.45 -5.02 -2.45
CA GLY A 83 5.20 -5.78 -2.39
C GLY A 83 5.27 -6.92 -1.39
N PHE A 84 6.33 -7.73 -1.45
CA PHE A 84 6.57 -8.82 -0.50
C PHE A 84 6.67 -8.30 0.94
N ALA A 85 7.47 -7.25 1.16
CA ALA A 85 7.66 -6.69 2.50
C ALA A 85 6.36 -6.14 3.12
N VAL A 86 5.49 -5.52 2.31
CA VAL A 86 4.18 -5.05 2.77
C VAL A 86 3.27 -6.23 3.15
N ILE A 87 3.24 -7.29 2.35
CA ILE A 87 2.45 -8.50 2.64
C ILE A 87 2.96 -9.18 3.92
N ASP A 88 4.28 -9.35 4.07
CA ASP A 88 4.88 -9.99 5.24
C ASP A 88 4.67 -9.17 6.52
N ALA A 89 4.74 -7.84 6.43
CA ALA A 89 4.44 -6.96 7.54
C ALA A 89 2.96 -7.02 7.93
N ALA A 90 2.04 -7.07 6.95
CA ALA A 90 0.61 -7.22 7.19
C ALA A 90 0.29 -8.55 7.91
N ARG A 91 0.95 -9.65 7.54
CA ARG A 91 0.85 -10.94 8.25
C ARG A 91 1.36 -10.85 9.68
N THR A 92 2.52 -10.23 9.88
CA THR A 92 3.14 -10.07 11.20
C THR A 92 2.25 -9.28 12.15
N GLU A 93 1.66 -8.19 11.67
CA GLU A 93 0.75 -7.32 12.42
C GLU A 93 -0.70 -7.84 12.48
N LYS A 94 -0.98 -9.01 11.87
CA LYS A 94 -2.30 -9.64 11.83
C LYS A 94 -3.38 -8.74 11.23
N VAL A 95 -3.03 -8.05 10.15
CA VAL A 95 -3.99 -7.27 9.36
C VAL A 95 -5.13 -8.17 8.90
N CYS A 96 -6.37 -7.70 9.03
CA CYS A 96 -7.56 -8.49 8.68
C CYS A 96 -7.81 -8.58 7.18
N HIS A 97 -7.46 -7.54 6.42
CA HIS A 97 -7.75 -7.50 4.98
C HIS A 97 -6.72 -6.67 4.21
N LEU A 98 -6.23 -7.18 3.07
CA LEU A 98 -5.28 -6.51 2.22
C LEU A 98 -5.80 -6.41 0.78
N VAL A 99 -5.90 -5.21 0.24
CA VAL A 99 -6.17 -4.97 -1.17
C VAL A 99 -4.86 -4.64 -1.88
N LEU A 100 -4.51 -5.42 -2.90
CA LEU A 100 -3.36 -5.18 -3.76
C LEU A 100 -3.81 -4.50 -5.06
N SER A 101 -3.28 -3.30 -5.34
CA SER A 101 -3.42 -2.68 -6.65
C SER A 101 -2.46 -3.34 -7.65
N SER A 102 -2.97 -4.24 -8.46
CA SER A 102 -2.21 -4.96 -9.47
C SER A 102 -2.43 -4.38 -10.88
N VAL A 103 -2.16 -5.17 -11.91
CA VAL A 103 -2.35 -4.82 -13.33
C VAL A 103 -3.36 -5.77 -14.00
N LEU A 104 -3.99 -5.29 -15.04
CA LEU A 104 -4.88 -6.11 -15.85
C LEU A 104 -4.07 -7.19 -16.57
N HIS A 105 -4.52 -8.45 -16.49
CA HIS A 105 -3.90 -9.59 -17.19
C HIS A 105 -2.42 -9.85 -16.84
N SER A 106 -2.05 -9.78 -15.58
CA SER A 106 -0.67 -10.04 -15.10
C SER A 106 -0.09 -11.38 -15.58
N ILE A 107 -0.95 -12.38 -15.80
CA ILE A 107 -0.57 -13.75 -16.20
C ILE A 107 -0.45 -13.96 -17.73
N THR A 108 -0.86 -13.00 -18.55
CA THR A 108 -0.99 -13.21 -20.02
C THR A 108 0.08 -12.55 -20.85
N THR A 109 1.10 -11.95 -20.26
CA THR A 109 2.12 -11.17 -20.97
C THR A 109 3.50 -11.32 -20.33
N ASP A 110 4.54 -11.21 -21.15
CA ASP A 110 5.94 -11.25 -20.74
C ASP A 110 6.51 -9.85 -20.44
N LEU A 111 5.64 -8.86 -20.19
CA LEU A 111 6.08 -7.54 -19.77
C LEU A 111 6.62 -7.58 -18.35
N VAL A 112 7.78 -6.99 -18.13
CA VAL A 112 8.48 -7.01 -16.82
C VAL A 112 7.59 -6.52 -15.66
N GLN A 113 6.81 -5.45 -15.86
CA GLN A 113 5.89 -4.96 -14.83
C GLN A 113 4.75 -5.94 -14.52
N HIS A 114 4.33 -6.75 -15.50
CA HIS A 114 3.32 -7.80 -15.31
C HIS A 114 3.90 -8.99 -14.55
N GLU A 115 5.14 -9.37 -14.86
CA GLU A 115 5.85 -10.41 -14.12
C GLU A 115 6.02 -10.02 -12.65
N ILE A 116 6.48 -8.79 -12.37
CA ILE A 116 6.61 -8.29 -11.01
C ILE A 116 5.27 -8.34 -10.26
N LYS A 117 4.19 -7.89 -10.88
CA LYS A 117 2.85 -7.93 -10.26
C LYS A 117 2.37 -9.34 -10.02
N ARG A 118 2.57 -10.25 -10.95
CA ARG A 118 2.25 -11.68 -10.80
C ARG A 118 2.98 -12.29 -9.61
N ASP A 119 4.28 -12.02 -9.45
CA ASP A 119 5.05 -12.53 -8.32
C ASP A 119 4.50 -12.01 -6.98
N ILE A 120 4.08 -10.74 -6.93
CA ILE A 120 3.45 -10.15 -5.72
C ILE A 120 2.07 -10.78 -5.47
N GLU A 121 1.27 -11.01 -6.51
CA GLU A 121 -0.01 -11.71 -6.40
C GLU A 121 0.17 -13.15 -5.88
N GLU A 122 1.14 -13.89 -6.40
CA GLU A 122 1.46 -15.25 -5.94
C GLU A 122 1.91 -15.27 -4.47
N HIS A 123 2.70 -14.28 -4.05
CA HIS A 123 3.12 -14.15 -2.66
C HIS A 123 1.91 -13.86 -1.74
N LEU A 124 0.98 -13.01 -2.18
CA LEU A 124 -0.27 -12.73 -1.46
C LEU A 124 -1.18 -13.96 -1.39
N LEU A 125 -1.39 -14.65 -2.52
CA LEU A 125 -2.16 -15.90 -2.59
C LEU A 125 -1.62 -17.00 -1.66
N SER A 126 -0.30 -17.02 -1.44
CA SER A 126 0.37 -17.96 -0.56
C SER A 126 0.38 -17.51 0.91
N SER A 127 -0.16 -16.34 1.22
CA SER A 127 -0.27 -15.81 2.57
C SER A 127 -1.57 -16.28 3.24
N ASP A 128 -1.66 -16.09 4.57
CA ASP A 128 -2.87 -16.38 5.34
C ASP A 128 -3.80 -15.17 5.44
N LEU A 129 -3.53 -14.10 4.68
CA LEU A 129 -4.30 -12.87 4.69
C LEU A 129 -5.61 -13.03 3.90
N GLU A 130 -6.66 -12.37 4.35
CA GLU A 130 -7.84 -12.12 3.53
C GLU A 130 -7.55 -10.96 2.56
N PHE A 131 -7.92 -11.11 1.27
CA PHE A 131 -7.64 -10.13 0.21
C PHE A 131 -8.74 -10.10 -0.86
#